data_1e8c1748a23dbda0d540e27c5839ad14
#
_entry.id   1e8c1748a23dbda0d540e27c5839ad14
#
_cell.length_a   1.000
_cell.length_b   1.000
_cell.length_c   1.000
_cell.angle_alpha   90.00
_cell.angle_beta   90.00
_cell.angle_gamma   90.00
#
_symmetry.space_group_name_H-M   'P 1'
#
loop_
_entity.id
_entity.type
_entity.pdbx_description
1 polymer ?
#
loop_
_entity_poly.entity_id
_entity_poly.type
_entity_poly.pdbx_seq_one_letter_code
_entity_poly.pdbx_strand_id
1 'polypeptide(L)'
;MNPETRNLVAAICLSMSVLIGYQLLFVEPQKELNNQQNIVQENTDTSNIPLPSNTGNGIVGVDNTASSDDRKAVPRISMLSKEASGSISLKGARIDDITLTQYRETLEPDSDLIKLLLKSNGQTPYFIEFGWSNPKGIKVPNGKSVWKASSQQLTPDKPVTLSWDNGEGIIFYQDISIDDTFMITVNQRVQNNSKEAVTLYPYGLIRRAGEPETIDFFVLHEGPLGVFDGTLSEKSYGDLTDAGNKGINVKPEEAGG
;
A
#
# COMPACT_ATOMS: atom_id res chain seq x y z
N MET A 1 65.45 3.76 4.72
CA MET A 1 64.17 3.81 4.00
C MET A 1 64.51 4.08 2.52
N ASN A 2 64.09 3.17 1.64
CA ASN A 2 64.38 3.26 0.22
C ASN A 2 63.75 4.53 -0.35
N PRO A 3 64.36 5.28 -1.29
CA PRO A 3 63.81 6.52 -1.84
C PRO A 3 62.39 6.32 -2.44
N GLU A 4 62.12 5.16 -3.01
CA GLU A 4 60.79 4.81 -3.55
C GLU A 4 59.70 4.71 -2.47
N THR A 5 60.02 4.08 -1.32
CA THR A 5 59.08 4.01 -0.18
C THR A 5 58.80 5.37 0.45
N ARG A 6 59.80 6.27 0.45
CA ARG A 6 59.63 7.64 0.95
C ARG A 6 58.74 8.46 0.03
N ASN A 7 58.83 8.30 -1.27
CA ASN A 7 57.99 8.98 -2.24
C ASN A 7 56.56 8.44 -2.20
N LEU A 8 56.39 7.11 -2.01
CA LEU A 8 55.04 6.52 -1.84
C LEU A 8 54.34 7.03 -0.60
N VAL A 9 55.06 7.06 0.55
CA VAL A 9 54.50 7.57 1.79
C VAL A 9 54.13 9.07 1.67
N ALA A 10 55.01 9.85 1.03
CA ALA A 10 54.73 11.27 0.79
C ALA A 10 53.50 11.48 -0.11
N ALA A 11 53.30 10.67 -1.14
CA ALA A 11 52.10 10.73 -2.00
C ALA A 11 50.82 10.38 -1.25
N ILE A 12 50.84 9.35 -0.40
CA ILE A 12 49.72 8.95 0.43
C ILE A 12 49.34 10.06 1.45
N CYS A 13 50.34 10.64 2.12
CA CYS A 13 50.10 11.75 3.04
C CYS A 13 49.53 12.97 2.34
N LEU A 14 50.01 13.30 1.14
CA LEU A 14 49.49 14.41 0.35
C LEU A 14 48.03 14.18 -0.06
N SER A 15 47.70 12.96 -0.52
CA SER A 15 46.35 12.60 -0.90
C SER A 15 45.39 12.67 0.29
N MET A 16 45.80 12.15 1.46
CA MET A 16 45.00 12.26 2.68
C MET A 16 44.81 13.71 3.11
N SER A 17 45.85 14.54 3.03
CA SER A 17 45.74 15.95 3.39
C SER A 17 44.77 16.72 2.49
N VAL A 18 44.72 16.42 1.21
CA VAL A 18 43.77 16.99 0.26
C VAL A 18 42.34 16.54 0.58
N LEU A 19 42.12 15.26 0.90
CA LEU A 19 40.79 14.74 1.28
C LEU A 19 40.30 15.36 2.57
N ILE A 20 41.16 15.46 3.58
CA ILE A 20 40.82 16.08 4.87
C ILE A 20 40.54 17.57 4.67
N GLY A 21 41.36 18.25 3.89
CA GLY A 21 41.16 19.66 3.56
C GLY A 21 39.85 19.92 2.83
N TYR A 22 39.49 19.04 1.88
CA TYR A 22 38.20 19.10 1.20
C TYR A 22 37.04 18.90 2.15
N GLN A 23 37.11 17.91 3.06
CA GLN A 23 36.08 17.67 4.07
C GLN A 23 35.90 18.83 5.04
N LEU A 24 36.96 19.51 5.42
CA LEU A 24 36.91 20.64 6.36
C LEU A 24 36.41 21.94 5.70
N LEU A 25 36.65 22.12 4.39
CA LEU A 25 36.34 23.37 3.70
C LEU A 25 35.05 23.31 2.88
N PHE A 26 34.64 22.13 2.43
CA PHE A 26 33.51 21.96 1.50
C PHE A 26 32.41 21.05 1.98
N VAL A 27 32.66 20.18 2.96
CA VAL A 27 31.62 19.41 3.62
C VAL A 27 31.21 20.19 4.85
N GLU A 28 30.06 20.89 4.79
CA GLU A 28 29.42 21.37 5.99
C GLU A 28 29.24 20.17 6.94
N PRO A 29 29.60 20.28 8.23
CA PRO A 29 29.28 19.22 9.14
C PRO A 29 27.77 19.01 9.07
N GLN A 30 27.34 17.88 8.55
CA GLN A 30 25.97 17.44 8.77
C GLN A 30 25.83 17.44 10.29
N LYS A 31 25.18 18.48 10.80
CA LYS A 31 24.64 18.44 12.15
C LYS A 31 23.85 17.14 12.17
N GLU A 32 24.41 16.13 12.84
CA GLU A 32 23.58 15.07 13.34
C GLU A 32 22.40 15.77 14.00
N LEU A 33 21.28 15.75 13.32
CA LEU A 33 19.98 16.01 13.91
C LEU A 33 19.77 14.84 14.88
N ASN A 34 20.50 14.88 15.99
CA ASN A 34 20.07 14.34 17.24
C ASN A 34 18.79 15.13 17.57
N ASN A 35 17.74 14.81 16.84
CA ASN A 35 16.38 15.15 17.18
C ASN A 35 16.04 14.34 18.46
N GLN A 36 16.55 14.81 19.57
CA GLN A 36 15.72 14.85 20.75
C GLN A 36 14.53 15.71 20.33
N GLN A 37 13.56 15.08 19.70
CA GLN A 37 12.21 15.60 19.61
C GLN A 37 11.75 15.78 21.06
N ASN A 38 11.98 16.97 21.59
CA ASN A 38 11.06 17.56 22.52
C ASN A 38 9.72 17.57 21.78
N ILE A 39 8.94 16.54 22.01
CA ILE A 39 7.52 16.51 21.72
C ILE A 39 6.94 17.66 22.55
N VAL A 40 6.85 18.84 21.92
CA VAL A 40 5.83 19.79 22.31
C VAL A 40 4.54 19.08 21.98
N GLN A 41 3.92 18.51 23.00
CA GLN A 41 2.54 18.09 22.98
C GLN A 41 1.69 19.34 22.76
N GLU A 42 1.60 19.78 21.53
CA GLU A 42 0.45 20.56 21.11
C GLU A 42 -0.70 19.57 20.98
N ASN A 43 -1.57 19.59 21.97
CA ASN A 43 -2.82 18.85 22.02
C ASN A 43 -3.73 19.34 20.90
N THR A 44 -3.44 18.97 19.68
CA THR A 44 -4.45 18.85 18.65
C THR A 44 -4.93 17.42 18.68
N ASP A 45 -6.19 17.25 19.14
CA ASP A 45 -6.93 15.98 19.19
C ASP A 45 -7.00 15.32 17.80
N THR A 46 -5.89 14.80 17.32
CA THR A 46 -5.83 13.92 16.14
C THR A 46 -5.99 12.44 16.50
N SER A 47 -6.34 12.16 17.75
CA SER A 47 -6.65 10.80 18.25
C SER A 47 -7.95 10.21 17.69
N ASN A 48 -8.72 10.95 16.88
CA ASN A 48 -10.06 10.57 16.44
C ASN A 48 -10.20 10.31 14.93
N ILE A 49 -9.11 10.09 14.20
CA ILE A 49 -9.25 9.48 12.88
C ILE A 49 -9.42 7.99 13.12
N PRO A 50 -10.64 7.42 12.92
CA PRO A 50 -10.83 6.00 13.14
C PRO A 50 -10.04 5.24 12.10
N LEU A 51 -9.02 4.53 12.53
CA LEU A 51 -8.46 3.46 11.70
C LEU A 51 -9.60 2.51 11.33
N PRO A 52 -9.59 1.92 10.14
CA PRO A 52 -10.56 0.91 9.77
C PRO A 52 -10.54 -0.20 10.81
N SER A 53 -11.56 -0.21 11.67
CA SER A 53 -11.69 -1.22 12.70
C SER A 53 -12.14 -2.53 12.06
N ASN A 54 -11.20 -3.44 11.88
CA ASN A 54 -11.55 -4.84 12.01
C ASN A 54 -11.79 -5.05 13.50
N THR A 55 -13.06 -5.09 13.89
CA THR A 55 -13.52 -5.32 15.26
C THR A 55 -12.90 -6.58 15.83
N GLY A 56 -11.97 -6.41 16.75
CA GLY A 56 -11.37 -7.48 17.52
C GLY A 56 -9.93 -7.15 17.87
N ASN A 57 -9.71 -6.53 19.04
CA ASN A 57 -8.42 -6.38 19.70
C ASN A 57 -7.19 -6.19 18.81
N GLY A 58 -6.76 -4.97 18.70
CA GLY A 58 -5.43 -4.50 18.33
C GLY A 58 -4.62 -5.44 17.43
N ILE A 59 -4.22 -4.97 16.26
CA ILE A 59 -3.59 -5.67 15.15
C ILE A 59 -4.66 -6.15 14.17
N VAL A 60 -4.55 -5.74 12.94
CA VAL A 60 -5.20 -6.40 11.81
C VAL A 60 -4.71 -7.85 11.80
N GLY A 61 -5.32 -8.66 12.67
CA GLY A 61 -5.07 -10.09 12.73
C GLY A 61 -5.52 -10.66 11.40
N VAL A 62 -4.59 -11.26 10.68
CA VAL A 62 -4.90 -12.19 9.62
C VAL A 62 -5.78 -13.24 10.28
N ASP A 63 -7.09 -13.26 9.99
CA ASP A 63 -7.90 -14.44 10.23
C ASP A 63 -7.33 -15.54 9.31
N ASN A 64 -6.27 -16.18 9.78
CA ASN A 64 -5.71 -17.40 9.18
C ASN A 64 -6.57 -18.62 9.47
N THR A 65 -7.70 -18.44 10.16
CA THR A 65 -8.71 -19.48 10.25
C THR A 65 -9.54 -19.44 8.97
N ALA A 66 -9.12 -20.23 7.99
CA ALA A 66 -10.02 -20.73 6.95
C ALA A 66 -11.13 -21.48 7.67
N SER A 67 -12.18 -20.74 8.07
CA SER A 67 -13.38 -21.36 8.63
C SER A 67 -14.04 -22.18 7.51
N SER A 68 -14.61 -23.30 7.88
CA SER A 68 -15.29 -24.25 6.98
C SER A 68 -16.44 -23.65 6.14
N ASP A 69 -16.76 -22.36 6.34
CA ASP A 69 -17.76 -21.60 5.59
C ASP A 69 -17.20 -20.99 4.27
N ASP A 70 -15.88 -21.02 4.07
CA ASP A 70 -15.22 -20.51 2.84
C ASP A 70 -15.31 -21.50 1.65
N ARG A 71 -15.99 -22.63 1.78
CA ARG A 71 -16.18 -23.62 0.69
C ARG A 71 -17.21 -23.22 -0.35
N LYS A 72 -18.02 -22.20 -0.12
CA LYS A 72 -18.84 -21.60 -1.16
C LYS A 72 -17.94 -20.67 -1.97
N ALA A 73 -17.85 -20.95 -3.28
CA ALA A 73 -17.08 -20.12 -4.19
C ALA A 73 -17.48 -18.64 -3.98
N VAL A 74 -16.53 -17.81 -3.57
CA VAL A 74 -16.75 -16.39 -3.40
C VAL A 74 -17.16 -15.80 -4.75
N PRO A 75 -18.31 -15.10 -4.86
CA PRO A 75 -18.73 -14.53 -6.13
C PRO A 75 -17.71 -13.47 -6.58
N ARG A 76 -17.39 -13.47 -7.88
CA ARG A 76 -16.38 -12.60 -8.49
C ARG A 76 -16.90 -12.03 -9.80
N ILE A 77 -16.35 -10.90 -10.22
CA ILE A 77 -16.48 -10.37 -11.58
C ILE A 77 -15.16 -10.56 -12.31
N SER A 78 -15.21 -10.90 -13.58
CA SER A 78 -14.00 -10.98 -14.42
C SER A 78 -13.53 -9.57 -14.78
N MET A 79 -12.22 -9.42 -14.96
CA MET A 79 -11.59 -8.19 -15.42
C MET A 79 -10.68 -8.50 -16.59
N LEU A 80 -10.81 -7.71 -17.65
CA LEU A 80 -10.02 -7.88 -18.86
C LEU A 80 -9.75 -6.54 -19.53
N SER A 81 -8.47 -6.26 -19.76
CA SER A 81 -7.98 -5.22 -20.66
C SER A 81 -6.94 -5.81 -21.61
N LYS A 82 -6.32 -4.98 -22.43
CA LYS A 82 -5.26 -5.43 -23.33
C LYS A 82 -4.05 -5.98 -22.59
N GLU A 83 -3.68 -5.36 -21.47
CA GLU A 83 -2.42 -5.66 -20.76
C GLU A 83 -2.63 -6.28 -19.37
N ALA A 84 -3.87 -6.40 -18.91
CA ALA A 84 -4.20 -7.03 -17.64
C ALA A 84 -5.43 -7.93 -17.74
N SER A 85 -5.38 -9.04 -17.01
CA SER A 85 -6.52 -9.95 -16.84
C SER A 85 -6.62 -10.38 -15.38
N GLY A 86 -7.82 -10.75 -14.95
CA GLY A 86 -8.02 -11.20 -13.58
C GLY A 86 -9.47 -11.16 -13.14
N SER A 87 -9.67 -10.93 -11.85
CA SER A 87 -11.02 -10.84 -11.30
C SER A 87 -11.06 -10.05 -9.98
N ILE A 88 -12.23 -9.48 -9.67
CA ILE A 88 -12.50 -8.75 -8.43
C ILE A 88 -13.45 -9.60 -7.58
N SER A 89 -13.11 -9.79 -6.31
CA SER A 89 -13.96 -10.48 -5.35
C SER A 89 -15.12 -9.59 -4.92
N LEU A 90 -16.34 -10.11 -4.95
CA LEU A 90 -17.50 -9.41 -4.40
C LEU A 90 -17.56 -9.50 -2.87
N LYS A 91 -16.78 -10.37 -2.22
CA LYS A 91 -16.59 -10.37 -0.77
C LYS A 91 -15.50 -9.35 -0.42
N GLY A 92 -15.87 -8.29 0.27
CA GLY A 92 -15.00 -7.17 0.61
C GLY A 92 -14.69 -6.21 -0.53
N ALA A 93 -15.24 -6.41 -1.73
CA ALA A 93 -14.92 -5.65 -2.95
C ALA A 93 -13.40 -5.61 -3.23
N ARG A 94 -12.71 -6.72 -3.03
CA ARG A 94 -11.24 -6.81 -3.11
C ARG A 94 -10.76 -7.00 -4.53
N ILE A 95 -9.78 -6.21 -4.91
CA ILE A 95 -8.99 -6.39 -6.12
C ILE A 95 -7.78 -7.24 -5.69
N ASP A 96 -7.84 -8.54 -5.95
CA ASP A 96 -6.91 -9.54 -5.41
C ASP A 96 -6.48 -10.61 -6.43
N ASP A 97 -6.71 -10.36 -7.72
CA ASP A 97 -6.39 -11.31 -8.78
C ASP A 97 -6.10 -10.51 -10.05
N ILE A 98 -4.85 -10.10 -10.24
CA ILE A 98 -4.41 -9.38 -11.43
C ILE A 98 -3.16 -10.04 -11.97
N THR A 99 -3.20 -10.42 -13.25
CA THR A 99 -2.08 -10.92 -14.02
C THR A 99 -1.77 -9.95 -15.15
N LEU A 100 -0.51 -9.59 -15.32
CA LEU A 100 -0.03 -8.74 -16.41
C LEU A 100 0.20 -9.61 -17.65
N THR A 101 -0.55 -9.39 -18.73
CA THR A 101 -0.56 -10.26 -19.92
C THR A 101 0.67 -10.07 -20.83
N GLN A 102 1.37 -8.95 -20.67
CA GLN A 102 2.55 -8.58 -21.47
C GLN A 102 3.88 -8.78 -20.74
N TYR A 103 3.86 -9.17 -19.46
CA TYR A 103 5.06 -9.27 -18.64
C TYR A 103 5.21 -10.67 -18.07
N ARG A 104 6.44 -11.19 -18.13
CA ARG A 104 6.82 -12.51 -17.65
C ARG A 104 7.77 -12.41 -16.47
N GLU A 105 7.82 -13.44 -15.65
CA GLU A 105 8.67 -13.49 -14.45
C GLU A 105 10.17 -13.54 -14.81
N THR A 106 10.51 -14.15 -15.97
CA THR A 106 11.88 -14.21 -16.47
C THR A 106 11.93 -13.86 -17.96
N LEU A 107 13.14 -13.75 -18.52
CA LEU A 107 13.35 -13.49 -19.94
C LEU A 107 13.08 -14.71 -20.84
N GLU A 108 12.82 -15.88 -20.26
CA GLU A 108 12.50 -17.09 -21.01
C GLU A 108 11.11 -16.97 -21.64
N PRO A 109 10.93 -17.32 -22.93
CA PRO A 109 9.68 -17.12 -23.66
C PRO A 109 8.47 -17.87 -23.11
N ASP A 110 8.68 -18.97 -22.39
CA ASP A 110 7.67 -19.85 -21.79
C ASP A 110 7.53 -19.67 -20.27
N SER A 111 8.22 -18.67 -19.70
CA SER A 111 8.10 -18.36 -18.28
C SER A 111 6.67 -17.85 -17.95
N ASP A 112 6.26 -18.04 -16.70
CA ASP A 112 4.96 -17.60 -16.20
C ASP A 112 4.74 -16.09 -16.32
N LEU A 113 3.49 -15.69 -16.46
CA LEU A 113 3.10 -14.27 -16.44
C LEU A 113 3.17 -13.71 -15.02
N ILE A 114 3.57 -12.46 -14.91
CA ILE A 114 3.64 -11.77 -13.62
C ILE A 114 2.23 -11.67 -13.01
N LYS A 115 2.06 -12.24 -11.83
CA LYS A 115 0.88 -12.08 -10.98
C LYS A 115 1.08 -10.89 -10.07
N LEU A 116 0.51 -9.74 -10.44
CA LEU A 116 0.65 -8.50 -9.68
C LEU A 116 -0.08 -8.55 -8.33
N LEU A 117 -1.28 -9.12 -8.30
CA LEU A 117 -2.08 -9.32 -7.08
C LEU A 117 -2.46 -10.79 -6.95
N LEU A 118 -2.51 -11.28 -5.71
CA LEU A 118 -2.76 -12.69 -5.39
C LEU A 118 -4.01 -12.85 -4.53
N LYS A 119 -4.86 -13.81 -4.91
CA LYS A 119 -6.10 -14.13 -4.18
C LYS A 119 -5.86 -14.36 -2.71
N SER A 120 -6.75 -13.82 -1.89
CA SER A 120 -6.66 -13.91 -0.42
C SER A 120 -6.86 -15.32 0.16
N ASN A 121 -7.20 -16.31 -0.67
CA ASN A 121 -7.22 -17.73 -0.30
C ASN A 121 -5.85 -18.42 -0.39
N GLY A 122 -4.82 -17.69 -0.84
CA GLY A 122 -3.44 -18.17 -0.85
C GLY A 122 -2.73 -17.94 0.49
N GLN A 123 -1.55 -18.56 0.64
CA GLN A 123 -0.72 -18.39 1.84
C GLN A 123 -0.15 -16.98 2.00
N THR A 124 0.00 -16.24 0.90
CA THR A 124 0.56 -14.88 0.87
C THR A 124 -0.37 -13.95 0.08
N PRO A 125 -1.52 -13.55 0.64
CA PRO A 125 -2.45 -12.67 -0.06
C PRO A 125 -1.81 -11.31 -0.35
N TYR A 126 -2.04 -10.81 -1.56
CA TYR A 126 -1.69 -9.47 -1.96
C TYR A 126 -2.88 -8.83 -2.67
N PHE A 127 -3.50 -7.83 -2.04
CA PHE A 127 -4.75 -7.24 -2.52
C PHE A 127 -4.88 -5.76 -2.19
N ILE A 128 -5.81 -5.12 -2.88
CA ILE A 128 -6.23 -3.74 -2.66
C ILE A 128 -7.69 -3.78 -2.20
N GLU A 129 -8.03 -2.95 -1.23
CA GLU A 129 -9.38 -2.77 -0.70
C GLU A 129 -9.66 -1.29 -0.48
N PHE A 130 -10.86 -0.84 -0.83
CA PHE A 130 -11.35 0.50 -0.53
C PHE A 130 -12.56 0.39 0.40
N GLY A 131 -12.66 1.32 1.32
CA GLY A 131 -13.74 1.27 2.31
C GLY A 131 -14.00 2.59 2.99
N TRP A 132 -14.80 2.53 4.04
CA TRP A 132 -15.13 3.68 4.89
C TRP A 132 -14.99 3.31 6.34
N SER A 133 -14.47 4.24 7.11
CA SER A 133 -14.51 4.17 8.57
C SER A 133 -15.51 5.18 9.12
N ASN A 134 -16.00 4.89 10.33
CA ASN A 134 -17.00 5.70 10.99
C ASN A 134 -16.85 5.68 12.51
N PRO A 135 -16.58 6.84 13.16
CA PRO A 135 -16.42 6.92 14.61
C PRO A 135 -17.74 6.77 15.38
N LYS A 136 -18.91 6.92 14.73
CA LYS A 136 -20.23 6.98 15.38
C LYS A 136 -21.01 5.65 15.36
N GLY A 137 -20.35 4.53 14.97
CA GLY A 137 -20.98 3.21 15.02
C GLY A 137 -21.97 2.89 13.90
N ILE A 138 -22.05 3.72 12.84
CA ILE A 138 -22.87 3.40 11.65
C ILE A 138 -22.27 2.14 11.00
N LYS A 139 -23.12 1.23 10.58
CA LYS A 139 -22.70 0.01 9.89
C LYS A 139 -22.15 0.35 8.51
N VAL A 140 -20.85 0.14 8.33
CA VAL A 140 -20.13 0.32 7.07
C VAL A 140 -19.73 -1.04 6.48
N PRO A 141 -19.51 -1.14 5.16
CA PRO A 141 -19.01 -2.38 4.57
C PRO A 141 -17.60 -2.72 5.08
N ASN A 142 -17.30 -4.01 5.17
CA ASN A 142 -16.00 -4.54 5.62
C ASN A 142 -15.56 -5.71 4.74
N GLY A 143 -14.42 -6.30 5.02
CA GLY A 143 -13.86 -7.41 4.25
C GLY A 143 -14.72 -8.69 4.18
N LYS A 144 -15.79 -8.80 5.00
CA LYS A 144 -16.76 -9.92 4.97
C LYS A 144 -18.06 -9.55 4.23
N SER A 145 -18.26 -8.27 3.92
CA SER A 145 -19.46 -7.78 3.22
C SER A 145 -19.49 -8.31 1.77
N VAL A 146 -20.65 -8.81 1.35
CA VAL A 146 -20.84 -9.27 -0.03
C VAL A 146 -21.54 -8.18 -0.82
N TRP A 147 -20.89 -7.71 -1.87
CA TRP A 147 -21.36 -6.63 -2.72
C TRP A 147 -22.18 -7.16 -3.89
N LYS A 148 -23.08 -6.33 -4.38
CA LYS A 148 -23.79 -6.56 -5.64
C LYS A 148 -23.06 -5.82 -6.76
N ALA A 149 -22.90 -6.46 -7.92
CA ALA A 149 -22.26 -5.86 -9.09
C ALA A 149 -23.31 -5.56 -10.17
N SER A 150 -23.15 -4.45 -10.86
CA SER A 150 -23.98 -4.07 -12.02
C SER A 150 -23.70 -4.93 -13.26
N SER A 151 -22.54 -5.58 -13.32
CA SER A 151 -22.09 -6.46 -14.41
C SER A 151 -21.18 -7.56 -13.87
N GLN A 152 -21.10 -8.67 -14.60
CA GLN A 152 -20.19 -9.78 -14.30
C GLN A 152 -18.80 -9.60 -14.92
N GLN A 153 -18.60 -8.55 -15.71
CA GLN A 153 -17.35 -8.29 -16.40
C GLN A 153 -17.03 -6.81 -16.41
N LEU A 154 -15.77 -6.48 -16.09
CA LEU A 154 -15.14 -5.18 -16.18
C LEU A 154 -14.20 -5.17 -17.39
N THR A 155 -14.43 -4.24 -18.32
CA THR A 155 -13.55 -3.98 -19.47
C THR A 155 -13.41 -2.47 -19.66
N PRO A 156 -12.47 -1.98 -20.50
CA PRO A 156 -12.35 -0.55 -20.78
C PRO A 156 -13.67 0.12 -21.20
N ASP A 157 -14.47 -0.57 -22.03
CA ASP A 157 -15.75 -0.04 -22.51
C ASP A 157 -16.92 -0.29 -21.55
N LYS A 158 -16.71 -1.07 -20.47
CA LYS A 158 -17.79 -1.50 -19.59
C LYS A 158 -17.37 -1.40 -18.12
N PRO A 159 -17.46 -0.21 -17.52
CA PRO A 159 -17.23 -0.02 -16.10
C PRO A 159 -18.28 -0.78 -15.26
N VAL A 160 -17.93 -1.08 -14.01
CA VAL A 160 -18.78 -1.82 -13.07
C VAL A 160 -19.02 -1.01 -11.83
N THR A 161 -20.27 -0.93 -11.40
CA THR A 161 -20.65 -0.38 -10.10
C THR A 161 -20.88 -1.53 -9.11
N LEU A 162 -20.16 -1.51 -8.02
CA LEU A 162 -20.44 -2.33 -6.85
C LEU A 162 -21.32 -1.55 -5.89
N SER A 163 -22.31 -2.20 -5.27
CA SER A 163 -23.20 -1.58 -4.29
C SER A 163 -23.39 -2.47 -3.07
N TRP A 164 -23.45 -1.84 -1.90
CA TRP A 164 -23.74 -2.52 -0.63
C TRP A 164 -24.66 -1.66 0.22
N ASP A 165 -25.78 -2.23 0.67
CA ASP A 165 -26.79 -1.57 1.52
C ASP A 165 -26.58 -2.00 2.97
N ASN A 166 -26.49 -1.05 3.89
CA ASN A 166 -26.32 -1.35 5.30
C ASN A 166 -27.63 -1.79 6.00
N GLY A 167 -28.77 -1.67 5.33
CA GLY A 167 -30.10 -1.96 5.88
C GLY A 167 -30.66 -0.85 6.79
N GLU A 168 -29.96 0.28 6.93
CA GLU A 168 -30.31 1.42 7.78
C GLU A 168 -30.49 2.71 6.98
N GLY A 169 -30.71 2.56 5.65
CA GLY A 169 -30.94 3.67 4.73
C GLY A 169 -29.67 4.27 4.13
N ILE A 170 -28.52 3.63 4.28
CA ILE A 170 -27.27 4.08 3.66
C ILE A 170 -26.78 3.04 2.67
N ILE A 171 -26.51 3.47 1.44
CA ILE A 171 -26.01 2.62 0.36
C ILE A 171 -24.62 3.11 -0.04
N PHE A 172 -23.66 2.20 -0.03
CA PHE A 172 -22.27 2.42 -0.42
C PHE A 172 -22.04 1.93 -1.84
N TYR A 173 -21.27 2.69 -2.62
CA TYR A 173 -20.97 2.36 -3.99
C TYR A 173 -19.47 2.49 -4.25
N GLN A 174 -18.97 1.61 -5.11
CA GLN A 174 -17.66 1.73 -5.74
C GLN A 174 -17.86 1.62 -7.25
N ASP A 175 -17.61 2.71 -7.98
CA ASP A 175 -17.65 2.73 -9.43
C ASP A 175 -16.24 2.45 -9.93
N ILE A 176 -16.06 1.29 -10.57
CA ILE A 176 -14.76 0.75 -10.97
C ILE A 176 -14.66 0.78 -12.50
N SER A 177 -13.61 1.37 -13.01
CA SER A 177 -13.24 1.35 -14.42
C SER A 177 -11.79 0.90 -14.58
N ILE A 178 -11.47 0.38 -15.77
CA ILE A 178 -10.11 0.05 -16.19
C ILE A 178 -9.89 0.68 -17.57
N ASP A 179 -8.68 1.15 -17.85
CA ASP A 179 -8.32 1.64 -19.17
C ASP A 179 -7.80 0.52 -20.08
N ASP A 180 -7.40 0.86 -21.31
CA ASP A 180 -6.88 -0.10 -22.28
C ASP A 180 -5.60 -0.81 -21.85
N THR A 181 -4.87 -0.23 -20.89
CA THR A 181 -3.66 -0.80 -20.32
C THR A 181 -3.98 -1.58 -19.03
N PHE A 182 -3.73 -1.02 -17.87
CA PHE A 182 -3.98 -1.66 -16.59
C PHE A 182 -4.34 -0.67 -15.47
N MET A 183 -4.59 0.61 -15.81
CA MET A 183 -4.97 1.59 -14.80
C MET A 183 -6.40 1.36 -14.35
N ILE A 184 -6.56 1.05 -13.07
CA ILE A 184 -7.87 0.86 -12.44
C ILE A 184 -8.21 2.13 -11.65
N THR A 185 -9.39 2.69 -11.93
CA THR A 185 -9.94 3.83 -11.20
C THR A 185 -11.10 3.37 -10.34
N VAL A 186 -11.10 3.74 -9.06
CA VAL A 186 -12.18 3.45 -8.11
C VAL A 186 -12.74 4.75 -7.55
N ASN A 187 -14.00 5.05 -7.87
CA ASN A 187 -14.71 6.19 -7.30
C ASN A 187 -15.64 5.72 -6.19
N GLN A 188 -15.38 6.17 -4.97
CA GLN A 188 -16.19 5.86 -3.80
C GLN A 188 -17.31 6.91 -3.64
N ARG A 189 -18.54 6.47 -3.49
CA ARG A 189 -19.68 7.36 -3.20
C ARG A 189 -20.66 6.71 -2.25
N VAL A 190 -21.44 7.53 -1.54
CA VAL A 190 -22.43 7.10 -0.57
C VAL A 190 -23.74 7.79 -0.85
N GLN A 191 -24.82 7.04 -0.80
CA GLN A 191 -26.19 7.57 -0.83
C GLN A 191 -26.81 7.43 0.57
N ASN A 192 -27.15 8.57 1.16
CA ASN A 192 -27.80 8.61 2.46
C ASN A 192 -29.30 8.89 2.28
N ASN A 193 -30.11 7.88 2.50
CA ASN A 193 -31.57 7.96 2.49
C ASN A 193 -32.14 7.99 3.94
N SER A 194 -31.26 8.04 4.95
CA SER A 194 -31.69 8.22 6.33
C SER A 194 -32.09 9.66 6.62
N LYS A 195 -32.67 9.91 7.80
CA LYS A 195 -33.04 11.26 8.20
C LYS A 195 -31.88 12.04 8.85
N GLU A 196 -30.78 11.41 9.14
CA GLU A 196 -29.67 11.99 9.88
C GLU A 196 -28.43 12.18 8.99
N ALA A 197 -27.71 13.25 9.23
CA ALA A 197 -26.39 13.46 8.59
C ALA A 197 -25.38 12.46 9.13
N VAL A 198 -24.58 11.89 8.25
CA VAL A 198 -23.54 10.92 8.59
C VAL A 198 -22.16 11.46 8.24
N THR A 199 -21.18 11.18 9.09
CA THR A 199 -19.77 11.48 8.83
C THR A 199 -19.04 10.19 8.56
N LEU A 200 -18.42 10.08 7.40
CA LEU A 200 -17.69 8.91 6.93
C LEU A 200 -16.31 9.33 6.44
N TYR A 201 -15.33 8.48 6.67
CA TYR A 201 -13.94 8.69 6.21
C TYR A 201 -13.60 7.59 5.21
N PRO A 202 -13.42 7.93 3.92
CA PRO A 202 -12.98 6.96 2.93
C PRO A 202 -11.52 6.58 3.19
N TYR A 203 -11.17 5.33 2.87
CA TYR A 203 -9.79 4.86 2.89
C TYR A 203 -9.48 3.93 1.72
N GLY A 204 -8.21 3.85 1.35
CA GLY A 204 -7.64 2.82 0.50
C GLY A 204 -6.61 2.01 1.29
N LEU A 205 -6.57 0.72 1.08
CA LEU A 205 -5.66 -0.22 1.72
C LEU A 205 -4.99 -1.08 0.65
N ILE A 206 -3.66 -1.13 0.67
CA ILE A 206 -2.86 -2.13 -0.04
C ILE A 206 -2.30 -3.06 1.03
N ARG A 207 -2.57 -4.36 0.92
CA ARG A 207 -2.07 -5.36 1.85
C ARG A 207 -1.30 -6.44 1.14
N ARG A 208 -0.10 -6.69 1.60
CA ARG A 208 0.72 -7.84 1.25
C ARG A 208 1.05 -8.62 2.52
N ALA A 209 0.90 -9.94 2.51
CA ALA A 209 1.31 -10.78 3.63
C ALA A 209 2.72 -11.30 3.37
N GLY A 210 3.57 -11.23 4.40
CA GLY A 210 4.97 -11.62 4.31
C GLY A 210 5.84 -10.62 3.55
N GLU A 211 7.14 -10.80 3.68
CA GLU A 211 8.15 -10.11 2.92
C GLU A 211 8.32 -10.80 1.56
N PRO A 212 8.37 -10.07 0.43
CA PRO A 212 8.64 -10.69 -0.85
C PRO A 212 10.06 -11.24 -0.91
N GLU A 213 10.26 -12.30 -1.68
CA GLU A 213 11.61 -12.72 -2.05
C GLU A 213 12.25 -11.59 -2.85
N THR A 214 13.41 -11.15 -2.40
CA THR A 214 14.20 -10.08 -3.02
C THR A 214 15.42 -10.68 -3.73
N ILE A 215 15.84 -10.04 -4.80
CA ILE A 215 17.06 -10.42 -5.50
C ILE A 215 18.16 -9.55 -4.90
N ASP A 216 18.88 -10.00 -3.90
CA ASP A 216 19.96 -9.33 -3.14
C ASP A 216 21.10 -8.71 -4.01
N PHE A 217 20.81 -8.30 -5.24
CA PHE A 217 21.82 -7.83 -6.18
C PHE A 217 21.52 -6.41 -6.66
N PHE A 218 22.22 -5.42 -6.08
CA PHE A 218 22.20 -4.00 -6.47
C PHE A 218 20.81 -3.38 -6.63
N VAL A 219 19.87 -3.76 -5.75
CA VAL A 219 18.56 -3.11 -5.70
C VAL A 219 18.71 -1.78 -4.98
N LEU A 220 18.24 -0.70 -5.60
CA LEU A 220 18.33 0.63 -5.04
C LEU A 220 17.39 0.82 -3.84
N HIS A 221 16.24 0.16 -3.86
CA HIS A 221 15.24 0.21 -2.80
C HIS A 221 14.37 -1.05 -2.79
N GLU A 222 14.15 -1.60 -1.61
CA GLU A 222 13.22 -2.71 -1.36
C GLU A 222 12.30 -2.35 -0.20
N GLY A 223 11.02 -2.12 -0.53
CA GLY A 223 10.02 -1.74 0.44
C GLY A 223 8.95 -0.81 -0.12
N PRO A 224 7.98 -0.39 0.68
CA PRO A 224 6.98 0.58 0.26
C PRO A 224 7.59 1.96 0.05
N LEU A 225 7.08 2.63 -0.97
CA LEU A 225 7.38 4.03 -1.24
C LEU A 225 6.09 4.80 -1.51
N GLY A 226 6.11 6.09 -1.25
CA GLY A 226 5.00 6.98 -1.51
C GLY A 226 5.47 8.42 -1.71
N VAL A 227 4.63 9.21 -2.34
CA VAL A 227 4.87 10.66 -2.48
C VAL A 227 3.87 11.39 -1.61
N PHE A 228 4.38 12.20 -0.67
CA PHE A 228 3.57 12.98 0.26
C PHE A 228 4.04 14.45 0.16
N ASP A 229 3.10 15.38 -0.08
CA ASP A 229 3.40 16.80 -0.30
C ASP A 229 4.52 17.04 -1.34
N GLY A 230 4.51 16.25 -2.42
CA GLY A 230 5.52 16.31 -3.48
C GLY A 230 6.88 15.69 -3.11
N THR A 231 7.03 15.14 -1.92
CA THR A 231 8.27 14.52 -1.43
C THR A 231 8.18 12.99 -1.46
N LEU A 232 9.17 12.33 -2.09
CA LEU A 232 9.29 10.88 -2.07
C LEU A 232 9.69 10.41 -0.67
N SER A 233 8.92 9.47 -0.14
CA SER A 233 9.22 8.76 1.10
C SER A 233 9.41 7.28 0.82
N GLU A 234 10.58 6.78 1.12
CA GLU A 234 10.97 5.37 0.97
C GLU A 234 11.11 4.73 2.36
N LYS A 235 10.59 3.52 2.52
CA LYS A 235 10.71 2.74 3.75
C LYS A 235 11.11 1.33 3.40
N SER A 236 12.22 0.86 3.93
CA SER A 236 12.67 -0.52 3.73
C SER A 236 11.79 -1.52 4.47
N TYR A 237 11.86 -2.80 4.11
CA TYR A 237 11.21 -3.86 4.89
C TYR A 237 11.81 -3.96 6.30
N GLY A 238 13.12 -3.66 6.46
CA GLY A 238 13.78 -3.56 7.77
C GLY A 238 13.14 -2.48 8.65
N ASP A 239 12.91 -1.27 8.11
CA ASP A 239 12.23 -0.19 8.84
C ASP A 239 10.84 -0.60 9.32
N LEU A 240 10.10 -1.37 8.49
CA LEU A 240 8.78 -1.87 8.88
C LEU A 240 8.86 -2.92 9.97
N THR A 241 9.85 -3.80 9.91
CA THR A 241 10.10 -4.83 10.92
C THR A 241 10.47 -4.19 12.26
N ASP A 242 11.34 -3.19 12.26
CA ASP A 242 11.76 -2.45 13.46
C ASP A 242 10.61 -1.63 14.06
N ALA A 243 9.74 -1.07 13.22
CA ALA A 243 8.55 -0.37 13.69
C ALA A 243 7.53 -1.32 14.35
N GLY A 244 7.54 -2.61 13.96
CA GLY A 244 6.67 -3.64 14.50
C GLY A 244 5.19 -3.25 14.41
N ASN A 245 4.44 -3.56 15.47
CA ASN A 245 3.00 -3.30 15.52
C ASN A 245 2.61 -1.80 15.57
N LYS A 246 3.56 -0.90 15.82
CA LYS A 246 3.29 0.54 15.81
C LYS A 246 3.16 1.07 14.39
N GLY A 247 3.79 0.39 13.43
CA GLY A 247 3.87 0.84 12.05
C GLY A 247 4.64 2.15 11.87
N ILE A 248 4.69 2.63 10.63
CA ILE A 248 5.27 3.92 10.26
C ILE A 248 4.13 4.81 9.80
N ASN A 249 4.01 5.99 10.43
CA ASN A 249 2.98 6.96 10.10
C ASN A 249 3.60 8.15 9.38
N VAL A 250 3.13 8.41 8.17
CA VAL A 250 3.53 9.59 7.38
C VAL A 250 2.30 10.49 7.29
N LYS A 251 2.43 11.73 7.76
CA LYS A 251 1.34 12.71 7.71
C LYS A 251 1.70 13.78 6.69
N PRO A 252 0.93 13.93 5.61
CA PRO A 252 1.06 15.09 4.74
C PRO A 252 0.60 16.36 5.49
N GLU A 253 1.19 17.51 5.15
CA GLU A 253 0.81 18.81 5.71
C GLU A 253 -0.50 19.30 5.09
N GLU A 254 -0.72 18.97 3.80
CA GLU A 254 -1.95 19.28 3.08
C GLU A 254 -2.88 18.07 2.99
N ALA A 255 -4.19 18.31 3.09
CA ALA A 255 -5.18 17.26 2.92
C ALA A 255 -5.23 16.82 1.44
N GLY A 256 -4.97 15.56 1.16
CA GLY A 256 -5.11 14.96 -0.16
C GLY A 256 -3.78 14.74 -0.89
N GLY A 257 -2.80 14.23 -0.20
CA GLY A 257 -1.60 13.67 -0.80
C GLY A 257 -1.85 12.32 -1.48
#